data_b5a8b8545f112bf5a66ae2d6c09a4f0a
#
_entry.id   b5a8b8545f112bf5a66ae2d6c09a4f0a
#
_cell.length_a   1.000
_cell.length_b   1.000
_cell.length_c   1.000
_cell.angle_alpha   90.00
_cell.angle_beta   90.00
_cell.angle_gamma   90.00
#
_symmetry.space_group_name_H-M   'P 1'
#
loop_
_entity.id
_entity.type
_entity.pdbx_description
1 polymer ?
#
loop_
_entity_poly.entity_id
_entity_poly.type
_entity_poly.pdbx_seq_one_letter_code
_entity_poly.pdbx_strand_id
1 'polypeptide(L)'
;MDHREPREMVEFFQRVEKLKVEIVSLETGDFVIPGKLIIERKTAADLVRSVVDEDKRVFYQTERMANSDIPGVLLLEGDIYKQTNMKLNAITGTLSFISAIQGISIIPTLSPTHSADMIVKLARHSIYGLGYHLSLRGLGPKEPRLSAPFVLAGIFGVSEVMASILLRKFGSINKVCQATVAELRDIEDIGPKRAESIWLTLNGSHHQDGEGPMLTIEN
;
A
#
# COMPACT_ATOMS: atom_id res chain seq x y z
N MET A 1 -6.09 -17.31 10.11
CA MET A 1 -7.27 -17.71 9.29
C MET A 1 -8.38 -18.15 10.21
N ASP A 2 -9.60 -17.73 9.92
CA ASP A 2 -10.78 -18.19 10.67
C ASP A 2 -11.07 -19.67 10.39
N HIS A 3 -11.56 -20.38 11.40
CA HIS A 3 -11.82 -21.83 11.34
C HIS A 3 -13.03 -22.21 10.45
N ARG A 4 -13.83 -21.23 10.04
CA ARG A 4 -15.04 -21.43 9.21
C ARG A 4 -14.74 -21.44 7.71
N GLU A 5 -13.51 -21.12 7.32
CA GLU A 5 -13.12 -21.09 5.93
C GLU A 5 -13.02 -22.48 5.28
N PRO A 6 -13.26 -22.59 3.95
CA PRO A 6 -13.27 -23.87 3.25
C PRO A 6 -11.99 -24.68 3.41
N ARG A 7 -12.12 -25.99 3.58
CA ARG A 7 -10.99 -26.92 3.73
C ARG A 7 -10.01 -26.86 2.54
N GLU A 8 -10.52 -26.66 1.33
CA GLU A 8 -9.68 -26.53 0.13
C GLU A 8 -8.70 -25.36 0.20
N MET A 9 -9.03 -24.27 0.91
CA MET A 9 -8.13 -23.15 1.15
C MET A 9 -7.02 -23.54 2.13
N VAL A 10 -7.34 -24.31 3.18
CA VAL A 10 -6.33 -24.86 4.10
C VAL A 10 -5.33 -25.71 3.33
N GLU A 11 -5.85 -26.64 2.49
CA GLU A 11 -5.02 -27.52 1.67
C GLU A 11 -4.16 -26.74 0.67
N PHE A 12 -4.69 -25.64 0.12
CA PHE A 12 -3.92 -24.75 -0.74
C PHE A 12 -2.75 -24.11 0.04
N PHE A 13 -3.01 -23.53 1.20
CA PHE A 13 -1.97 -22.86 1.99
C PHE A 13 -0.89 -23.81 2.49
N GLN A 14 -1.23 -25.08 2.81
CA GLN A 14 -0.26 -26.10 3.21
C GLN A 14 0.76 -26.44 2.12
N ARG A 15 0.42 -26.20 0.84
CA ARG A 15 1.33 -26.44 -0.31
C ARG A 15 2.23 -25.24 -0.61
N VAL A 16 1.97 -24.08 0.03
CA VAL A 16 2.75 -22.87 -0.24
C VAL A 16 4.01 -22.87 0.62
N GLU A 17 5.15 -22.87 -0.02
CA GLU A 17 6.44 -22.82 0.67
C GLU A 17 6.59 -21.55 1.53
N LYS A 18 7.17 -21.72 2.72
CA LYS A 18 7.46 -20.64 3.66
C LYS A 18 6.22 -19.85 4.12
N LEU A 19 5.05 -20.49 4.10
CA LEU A 19 3.82 -19.95 4.65
C LEU A 19 3.42 -20.74 5.89
N LYS A 20 3.32 -20.05 7.03
CA LYS A 20 2.72 -20.59 8.25
C LYS A 20 1.31 -20.02 8.39
N VAL A 21 0.33 -20.88 8.50
CA VAL A 21 -1.07 -20.51 8.72
C VAL A 21 -1.54 -21.08 10.05
N GLU A 22 -2.01 -20.22 10.92
CA GLU A 22 -2.68 -20.62 12.18
C GLU A 22 -4.19 -20.50 12.00
N ILE A 23 -4.91 -21.55 12.41
CA ILE A 23 -6.37 -21.59 12.37
C ILE A 23 -6.87 -21.20 13.77
N VAL A 24 -7.56 -20.08 13.84
CA VAL A 24 -8.04 -19.50 15.11
C VAL A 24 -9.44 -18.91 14.91
N SER A 25 -10.12 -18.59 15.99
CA SER A 25 -11.33 -17.77 15.92
C SER A 25 -10.93 -16.30 15.81
N LEU A 26 -11.34 -15.61 14.75
CA LEU A 26 -11.07 -14.18 14.54
C LEU A 26 -12.30 -13.35 14.89
N GLU A 27 -12.08 -12.24 15.58
CA GLU A 27 -13.14 -11.27 15.91
C GLU A 27 -13.56 -10.46 14.68
N THR A 28 -12.62 -10.21 13.78
CA THR A 28 -12.83 -9.38 12.58
C THR A 28 -12.06 -9.97 11.39
N GLY A 29 -12.77 -10.13 10.28
CA GLY A 29 -12.23 -10.71 9.05
C GLY A 29 -12.07 -12.23 9.10
N ASP A 30 -11.83 -12.83 7.96
CA ASP A 30 -11.60 -14.27 7.81
C ASP A 30 -10.11 -14.60 7.81
N PHE A 31 -9.26 -13.64 7.44
CA PHE A 31 -7.79 -13.77 7.46
C PHE A 31 -7.17 -12.50 8.01
N VAL A 32 -6.14 -12.66 8.85
CA VAL A 32 -5.36 -11.55 9.39
C VAL A 32 -3.88 -11.79 9.13
N ILE A 33 -3.21 -10.80 8.55
CA ILE A 33 -1.77 -10.71 8.51
C ILE A 33 -1.39 -9.75 9.65
N PRO A 34 -0.79 -10.25 10.76
CA PRO A 34 -0.61 -9.47 11.98
C PRO A 34 0.06 -8.11 11.74
N GLY A 35 -0.57 -7.04 12.22
CA GLY A 35 -0.08 -5.68 12.09
C GLY A 35 0.00 -5.13 10.66
N LYS A 36 -0.58 -5.82 9.66
CA LYS A 36 -0.46 -5.43 8.24
C LYS A 36 -1.80 -5.34 7.52
N LEU A 37 -2.67 -6.36 7.64
CA LEU A 37 -3.87 -6.44 6.82
C LEU A 37 -4.94 -7.33 7.43
N ILE A 38 -6.20 -6.91 7.35
CA ILE A 38 -7.39 -7.73 7.61
C ILE A 38 -8.06 -8.02 6.27
N ILE A 39 -8.44 -9.27 6.04
CA ILE A 39 -9.11 -9.70 4.82
C ILE A 39 -10.42 -10.38 5.21
N GLU A 40 -11.51 -9.91 4.64
CA GLU A 40 -12.81 -10.58 4.63
C GLU A 40 -12.99 -11.20 3.25
N ARG A 41 -13.38 -12.47 3.19
CA ARG A 41 -13.73 -13.17 1.95
C ARG A 41 -15.25 -13.34 1.88
N LYS A 42 -15.84 -12.94 0.79
CA LYS A 42 -17.29 -13.06 0.61
C LYS A 42 -17.62 -13.45 -0.82
N THR A 43 -18.43 -14.50 -0.97
CA THR A 43 -18.93 -14.83 -2.32
C THR A 43 -19.92 -13.76 -2.78
N ALA A 44 -20.04 -13.58 -4.10
CA ALA A 44 -20.99 -12.64 -4.69
C ALA A 44 -22.44 -12.91 -4.21
N ALA A 45 -22.80 -14.19 -4.08
CA ALA A 45 -24.11 -14.59 -3.58
C ALA A 45 -24.31 -14.24 -2.10
N ASP A 46 -23.28 -14.45 -1.26
CA ASP A 46 -23.35 -14.10 0.16
C ASP A 46 -23.32 -12.60 0.40
N LEU A 47 -22.61 -11.83 -0.45
CA LEU A 47 -22.67 -10.38 -0.41
C LEU A 47 -24.09 -9.90 -0.65
N VAL A 48 -24.72 -10.34 -1.74
CA VAL A 48 -26.11 -9.96 -2.07
C VAL A 48 -27.05 -10.35 -0.93
N ARG A 49 -26.94 -11.56 -0.42
CA ARG A 49 -27.74 -12.02 0.72
C ARG A 49 -27.57 -11.12 1.93
N SER A 50 -26.32 -10.81 2.30
CA SER A 50 -26.02 -9.98 3.47
C SER A 50 -26.39 -8.50 3.33
N VAL A 51 -26.71 -8.03 2.13
CA VAL A 51 -27.27 -6.68 1.88
C VAL A 51 -28.79 -6.68 1.93
N VAL A 52 -29.41 -7.75 1.40
CA VAL A 52 -30.88 -7.87 1.32
C VAL A 52 -31.48 -8.23 2.68
N ASP A 53 -30.78 -9.04 3.47
CA ASP A 53 -31.21 -9.43 4.81
C ASP A 53 -31.38 -8.19 5.72
N GLU A 54 -32.33 -8.27 6.66
CA GLU A 54 -32.68 -7.16 7.56
C GLU A 54 -31.49 -6.66 8.39
N ASP A 55 -30.57 -7.54 8.77
CA ASP A 55 -29.40 -7.25 9.59
C ASP A 55 -28.26 -6.55 8.83
N LYS A 56 -28.31 -6.49 7.50
CA LYS A 56 -27.30 -5.82 6.64
C LYS A 56 -25.86 -6.11 7.04
N ARG A 57 -25.58 -7.34 7.39
CA ARG A 57 -24.37 -7.82 8.08
C ARG A 57 -23.05 -7.38 7.41
N VAL A 58 -23.00 -7.29 6.09
CA VAL A 58 -21.78 -6.88 5.37
C VAL A 58 -21.27 -5.51 5.80
N PHE A 59 -22.18 -4.56 6.01
CA PHE A 59 -21.79 -3.19 6.38
C PHE A 59 -21.18 -3.13 7.78
N TYR A 60 -21.70 -3.92 8.73
CA TYR A 60 -21.12 -4.01 10.07
C TYR A 60 -19.77 -4.76 10.09
N GLN A 61 -19.62 -5.77 9.22
CA GLN A 61 -18.34 -6.48 9.07
C GLN A 61 -17.26 -5.52 8.53
N THR A 62 -17.56 -4.81 7.45
CA THR A 62 -16.62 -3.86 6.84
C THR A 62 -16.39 -2.63 7.71
N GLU A 63 -17.37 -2.17 8.47
CA GLU A 63 -17.20 -1.10 9.44
C GLU A 63 -16.22 -1.49 10.57
N ARG A 64 -16.33 -2.70 11.10
CA ARG A 64 -15.36 -3.19 12.10
C ARG A 64 -13.93 -3.26 11.55
N MET A 65 -13.78 -3.64 10.28
CA MET A 65 -12.49 -3.62 9.61
C MET A 65 -11.97 -2.18 9.42
N ALA A 66 -12.85 -1.25 9.02
CA ALA A 66 -12.50 0.15 8.84
C ALA A 66 -12.08 0.85 10.13
N ASN A 67 -12.65 0.44 11.26
CA ASN A 67 -12.32 0.96 12.59
C ASN A 67 -11.07 0.32 13.21
N SER A 68 -10.39 -0.59 12.51
CA SER A 68 -9.15 -1.17 12.98
C SER A 68 -7.94 -0.30 12.57
N ASP A 69 -6.83 -0.45 13.32
CA ASP A 69 -5.59 0.29 13.04
C ASP A 69 -4.83 -0.20 11.80
N ILE A 70 -5.30 -1.26 11.16
CA ILE A 70 -4.66 -1.86 9.97
C ILE A 70 -5.64 -1.90 8.79
N PRO A 71 -5.13 -1.77 7.54
CA PRO A 71 -5.97 -1.75 6.35
C PRO A 71 -6.86 -2.97 6.20
N GLY A 72 -8.09 -2.76 5.68
CA GLY A 72 -9.03 -3.82 5.36
C GLY A 72 -9.16 -4.09 3.87
N VAL A 73 -9.33 -5.35 3.50
CA VAL A 73 -9.60 -5.81 2.14
C VAL A 73 -10.80 -6.75 2.13
N LEU A 74 -11.75 -6.49 1.25
CA LEU A 74 -12.84 -7.40 0.92
C LEU A 74 -12.49 -8.17 -0.36
N LEU A 75 -12.28 -9.48 -0.25
CA LEU A 75 -12.19 -10.35 -1.42
C LEU A 75 -13.59 -10.72 -1.87
N LEU A 76 -14.00 -10.24 -3.02
CA LEU A 76 -15.31 -10.51 -3.61
C LEU A 76 -15.19 -11.65 -4.62
N GLU A 77 -15.59 -12.86 -4.20
CA GLU A 77 -15.44 -14.06 -4.99
C GLU A 77 -16.65 -14.30 -5.91
N GLY A 78 -16.37 -14.48 -7.18
CA GLY A 78 -17.36 -14.66 -8.24
C GLY A 78 -17.85 -13.34 -8.84
N ASP A 79 -18.81 -13.46 -9.75
CA ASP A 79 -19.35 -12.31 -10.48
C ASP A 79 -20.61 -11.76 -9.80
N ILE A 80 -20.45 -10.61 -9.14
CA ILE A 80 -21.56 -9.94 -8.44
C ILE A 80 -22.65 -9.45 -9.42
N TYR A 81 -22.27 -9.11 -10.65
CA TYR A 81 -23.21 -8.57 -11.64
C TYR A 81 -24.08 -9.65 -12.29
N LYS A 82 -23.75 -10.93 -12.09
CA LYS A 82 -24.60 -12.07 -12.47
C LYS A 82 -25.64 -12.43 -11.41
N GLN A 83 -25.61 -11.79 -10.25
CA GLN A 83 -26.62 -12.05 -9.20
C GLN A 83 -27.93 -11.36 -9.57
N THR A 84 -29.00 -12.13 -9.68
CA THR A 84 -30.33 -11.63 -10.10
C THR A 84 -31.19 -11.12 -8.95
N ASN A 85 -30.83 -11.44 -7.70
CA ASN A 85 -31.62 -11.12 -6.51
C ASN A 85 -31.43 -9.67 -6.00
N MET A 86 -30.59 -8.89 -6.66
CA MET A 86 -30.31 -7.51 -6.28
C MET A 86 -30.24 -6.62 -7.52
N LYS A 87 -30.86 -5.45 -7.47
CA LYS A 87 -30.83 -4.48 -8.57
C LYS A 87 -29.41 -3.89 -8.73
N LEU A 88 -29.01 -3.60 -9.97
CA LEU A 88 -27.70 -3.04 -10.29
C LEU A 88 -27.37 -1.78 -9.44
N ASN A 89 -28.32 -0.85 -9.28
CA ASN A 89 -28.11 0.35 -8.48
C ASN A 89 -27.82 0.03 -7.00
N ALA A 90 -28.41 -1.03 -6.47
CA ALA A 90 -28.13 -1.46 -5.10
C ALA A 90 -26.74 -2.12 -5.00
N ILE A 91 -26.33 -2.91 -6.00
CA ILE A 91 -24.98 -3.47 -6.08
C ILE A 91 -23.95 -2.33 -6.12
N THR A 92 -24.09 -1.37 -7.05
CA THR A 92 -23.14 -0.26 -7.19
C THR A 92 -23.13 0.63 -5.96
N GLY A 93 -24.28 0.90 -5.33
CA GLY A 93 -24.37 1.63 -4.07
C GLY A 93 -23.64 0.94 -2.93
N THR A 94 -23.79 -0.38 -2.80
CA THR A 94 -23.07 -1.17 -1.79
C THR A 94 -21.56 -1.11 -1.99
N LEU A 95 -21.08 -1.40 -3.20
CA LEU A 95 -19.65 -1.38 -3.50
C LEU A 95 -19.05 0.02 -3.31
N SER A 96 -19.77 1.06 -3.75
CA SER A 96 -19.36 2.46 -3.55
C SER A 96 -19.25 2.83 -2.07
N PHE A 97 -20.24 2.43 -1.26
CA PHE A 97 -20.23 2.71 0.18
C PHE A 97 -19.05 2.03 0.89
N ILE A 98 -18.86 0.75 0.64
CA ILE A 98 -17.76 -0.03 1.23
C ILE A 98 -16.39 0.57 0.84
N SER A 99 -16.22 0.89 -0.45
CA SER A 99 -14.93 1.41 -0.93
C SER A 99 -14.68 2.86 -0.55
N ALA A 100 -15.64 3.76 -0.83
CA ALA A 100 -15.40 5.20 -0.73
C ALA A 100 -15.66 5.75 0.67
N ILE A 101 -16.64 5.20 1.40
CA ILE A 101 -17.02 5.71 2.72
C ILE A 101 -16.30 4.95 3.83
N GLN A 102 -16.28 3.62 3.75
CA GLN A 102 -15.61 2.79 4.75
C GLN A 102 -14.12 2.59 4.47
N GLY A 103 -13.62 2.96 3.28
CA GLY A 103 -12.20 2.87 2.92
C GLY A 103 -11.68 1.45 2.74
N ILE A 104 -12.57 0.47 2.57
CA ILE A 104 -12.20 -0.94 2.37
C ILE A 104 -11.91 -1.20 0.90
N SER A 105 -10.71 -1.68 0.59
CA SER A 105 -10.37 -2.09 -0.77
C SER A 105 -11.15 -3.33 -1.19
N ILE A 106 -11.78 -3.31 -2.37
CA ILE A 106 -12.50 -4.46 -2.91
C ILE A 106 -11.65 -5.08 -4.03
N ILE A 107 -11.30 -6.36 -3.87
CA ILE A 107 -10.53 -7.12 -4.87
C ILE A 107 -11.39 -8.28 -5.37
N PRO A 108 -11.74 -8.32 -6.66
CA PRO A 108 -12.49 -9.42 -7.22
C PRO A 108 -11.62 -10.67 -7.37
N THR A 109 -12.19 -11.83 -7.08
CA THR A 109 -11.59 -13.14 -7.31
C THR A 109 -12.57 -14.06 -8.02
N LEU A 110 -12.09 -15.12 -8.66
CA LEU A 110 -12.91 -15.96 -9.52
C LEU A 110 -13.39 -17.24 -8.84
N SER A 111 -12.65 -17.72 -7.85
CA SER A 111 -12.86 -19.02 -7.19
C SER A 111 -12.16 -19.06 -5.83
N PRO A 112 -12.46 -20.02 -4.96
CA PRO A 112 -11.76 -20.19 -3.68
C PRO A 112 -10.24 -20.34 -3.85
N THR A 113 -9.78 -21.08 -4.84
CA THR A 113 -8.35 -21.24 -5.14
C THR A 113 -7.71 -19.90 -5.55
N HIS A 114 -8.41 -19.10 -6.37
CA HIS A 114 -7.93 -17.77 -6.74
C HIS A 114 -7.93 -16.82 -5.54
N SER A 115 -8.93 -16.91 -4.66
CA SER A 115 -8.96 -16.16 -3.40
C SER A 115 -7.77 -16.53 -2.51
N ALA A 116 -7.46 -17.82 -2.39
CA ALA A 116 -6.31 -18.28 -1.62
C ALA A 116 -4.96 -17.77 -2.19
N ASP A 117 -4.78 -17.83 -3.51
CA ASP A 117 -3.59 -17.28 -4.18
C ASP A 117 -3.47 -15.76 -3.98
N MET A 118 -4.59 -15.04 -4.07
CA MET A 118 -4.62 -13.59 -3.79
C MET A 118 -4.22 -13.28 -2.35
N ILE A 119 -4.69 -14.04 -1.37
CA ILE A 119 -4.33 -13.88 0.04
C ILE A 119 -2.82 -14.07 0.23
N VAL A 120 -2.22 -15.09 -0.39
CA VAL A 120 -0.77 -15.31 -0.33
C VAL A 120 0.00 -14.12 -0.92
N LYS A 121 -0.45 -13.58 -2.06
CA LYS A 121 0.18 -12.40 -2.69
C LYS A 121 0.03 -11.15 -1.81
N LEU A 122 -1.14 -10.91 -1.26
CA LEU A 122 -1.38 -9.81 -0.33
C LEU A 122 -0.49 -9.92 0.91
N ALA A 123 -0.36 -11.12 1.48
CA ALA A 123 0.53 -11.36 2.61
C ALA A 123 2.00 -11.09 2.25
N ARG A 124 2.48 -11.61 1.13
CA ARG A 124 3.84 -11.36 0.66
C ARG A 124 4.10 -9.89 0.39
N HIS A 125 3.20 -9.19 -0.30
CA HIS A 125 3.35 -7.78 -0.59
C HIS A 125 3.28 -6.91 0.66
N SER A 126 2.44 -7.24 1.64
CA SER A 126 2.33 -6.48 2.90
C SER A 126 3.56 -6.64 3.80
N ILE A 127 4.31 -7.74 3.67
CA ILE A 127 5.52 -8.04 4.45
C ILE A 127 6.79 -7.59 3.71
N TYR A 128 6.92 -7.92 2.43
CA TYR A 128 8.16 -7.76 1.66
C TYR A 128 8.09 -6.64 0.60
N GLY A 129 6.93 -6.01 0.41
CA GLY A 129 6.70 -5.09 -0.71
C GLY A 129 6.76 -5.81 -2.06
N LEU A 130 7.15 -5.09 -3.09
CA LEU A 130 7.30 -5.64 -4.44
C LEU A 130 8.67 -6.30 -4.71
N GLY A 131 9.56 -6.31 -3.71
CA GLY A 131 10.94 -6.78 -3.88
C GLY A 131 11.84 -5.81 -4.66
N TYR A 132 11.32 -4.65 -5.04
CA TYR A 132 12.06 -3.53 -5.63
C TYR A 132 11.41 -2.21 -5.24
N HIS A 133 12.19 -1.14 -5.22
CA HIS A 133 11.67 0.19 -4.97
C HIS A 133 10.93 0.70 -6.20
N LEU A 134 9.64 1.02 -6.03
CA LEU A 134 8.92 1.77 -7.05
C LEU A 134 9.60 3.13 -7.22
N SER A 135 9.80 3.54 -8.48
CA SER A 135 10.16 4.92 -8.74
C SER A 135 9.04 5.81 -8.23
N LEU A 136 9.28 6.55 -7.16
CA LEU A 136 8.34 7.52 -6.59
C LEU A 136 8.15 8.73 -7.51
N ARG A 137 8.93 8.80 -8.58
CA ARG A 137 8.86 9.84 -9.59
C ARG A 137 8.33 9.26 -10.88
N GLY A 138 7.40 9.98 -11.49
CA GLY A 138 7.01 9.73 -12.87
C GLY A 138 8.21 9.81 -13.83
N LEU A 139 7.99 9.48 -15.10
CA LEU A 139 9.01 9.63 -16.12
C LEU A 139 9.46 11.11 -16.15
N GLY A 140 10.73 11.34 -15.84
CA GLY A 140 11.34 12.67 -15.92
C GLY A 140 11.38 13.20 -17.35
N PRO A 141 11.78 14.47 -17.53
CA PRO A 141 11.98 15.06 -18.85
C PRO A 141 12.94 14.20 -19.69
N LYS A 142 12.59 13.97 -20.95
CA LYS A 142 13.44 13.19 -21.87
C LYS A 142 14.70 13.97 -22.29
N GLU A 143 14.68 15.30 -22.17
CA GLU A 143 15.81 16.15 -22.52
C GLU A 143 16.72 16.35 -21.30
N PRO A 144 18.02 16.03 -21.39
CA PRO A 144 18.95 16.12 -20.25
C PRO A 144 18.99 17.50 -19.60
N ARG A 145 18.89 18.59 -20.39
CA ARG A 145 18.91 19.96 -19.86
C ARG A 145 17.72 20.30 -18.98
N LEU A 146 16.57 19.70 -19.25
CA LEU A 146 15.34 19.87 -18.46
C LEU A 146 15.31 18.93 -17.24
N SER A 147 16.22 17.97 -17.17
CA SER A 147 16.27 17.00 -16.09
C SER A 147 16.91 17.55 -14.80
N ALA A 148 17.68 18.61 -14.85
CA ALA A 148 18.38 19.11 -13.68
C ALA A 148 17.46 19.60 -12.56
N PRO A 149 16.39 20.39 -12.81
CA PRO A 149 15.40 20.73 -11.76
C PRO A 149 14.71 19.49 -11.22
N PHE A 150 14.34 18.55 -12.08
CA PHE A 150 13.69 17.29 -11.72
C PHE A 150 14.58 16.45 -10.78
N VAL A 151 15.88 16.38 -11.02
CA VAL A 151 16.83 15.67 -10.14
C VAL A 151 16.89 16.33 -8.77
N LEU A 152 17.09 17.65 -8.71
CA LEU A 152 17.19 18.37 -7.44
C LEU A 152 15.87 18.38 -6.65
N ALA A 153 14.73 18.45 -7.32
CA ALA A 153 13.42 18.33 -6.66
C ALA A 153 13.17 16.95 -6.00
N GLY A 154 14.08 15.99 -6.15
CA GLY A 154 14.07 14.73 -5.42
C GLY A 154 14.64 14.80 -4.02
N ILE A 155 15.32 15.85 -3.69
CA ILE A 155 15.85 16.09 -2.36
C ILE A 155 14.70 16.49 -1.43
N PHE A 156 14.61 15.86 -0.26
CA PHE A 156 13.57 16.18 0.70
C PHE A 156 13.54 17.69 1.05
N GLY A 157 12.37 18.30 0.92
CA GLY A 157 12.18 19.73 1.18
C GLY A 157 12.59 20.65 0.02
N VAL A 158 13.00 20.12 -1.14
CA VAL A 158 13.28 20.88 -2.35
C VAL A 158 12.14 20.72 -3.34
N SER A 159 11.34 21.79 -3.52
CA SER A 159 10.32 21.86 -4.58
C SER A 159 10.95 22.10 -5.95
N GLU A 160 10.19 21.96 -7.02
CA GLU A 160 10.64 22.28 -8.39
C GLU A 160 11.05 23.75 -8.53
N VAL A 161 10.32 24.66 -7.85
CA VAL A 161 10.67 26.08 -7.79
C VAL A 161 12.02 26.27 -7.11
N MET A 162 12.20 25.63 -5.95
CA MET A 162 13.47 25.72 -5.20
C MET A 162 14.64 25.10 -5.99
N ALA A 163 14.42 23.99 -6.68
CA ALA A 163 15.42 23.39 -7.57
C ALA A 163 15.86 24.37 -8.66
N SER A 164 14.90 25.11 -9.24
CA SER A 164 15.20 26.14 -10.24
C SER A 164 15.95 27.31 -9.66
N ILE A 165 15.70 27.72 -8.43
CA ILE A 165 16.45 28.77 -7.71
C ILE A 165 17.88 28.31 -7.45
N LEU A 166 18.08 27.07 -6.94
CA LEU A 166 19.38 26.48 -6.73
C LEU A 166 20.22 26.46 -8.02
N LEU A 167 19.64 25.99 -9.12
CA LEU A 167 20.31 25.93 -10.40
C LEU A 167 20.65 27.32 -10.96
N ARG A 168 19.80 28.30 -10.72
CA ARG A 168 20.07 29.71 -11.13
C ARG A 168 21.22 30.30 -10.35
N LYS A 169 21.34 30.02 -9.03
CA LYS A 169 22.42 30.52 -8.19
C LYS A 169 23.75 29.83 -8.47
N PHE A 170 23.75 28.50 -8.54
CA PHE A 170 24.98 27.71 -8.65
C PHE A 170 25.34 27.31 -10.09
N GLY A 171 24.38 27.34 -11.02
CA GLY A 171 24.59 27.08 -12.44
C GLY A 171 24.56 25.60 -12.86
N SER A 172 24.81 24.66 -11.95
CA SER A 172 24.73 23.21 -12.25
C SER A 172 24.52 22.38 -11.00
N ILE A 173 24.01 21.14 -11.17
CA ILE A 173 23.88 20.17 -10.08
C ILE A 173 25.21 19.95 -9.37
N ASN A 174 26.29 19.78 -10.11
CA ASN A 174 27.63 19.59 -9.52
C ASN A 174 28.03 20.72 -8.56
N LYS A 175 27.76 21.96 -8.95
CA LYS A 175 28.05 23.10 -8.07
C LYS A 175 27.12 23.17 -6.87
N VAL A 176 25.84 22.72 -7.00
CA VAL A 176 24.96 22.57 -5.85
C VAL A 176 25.47 21.51 -4.88
N CYS A 177 25.99 20.37 -5.39
CA CYS A 177 26.61 19.35 -4.55
C CYS A 177 27.87 19.85 -3.81
N GLN A 178 28.61 20.79 -4.37
CA GLN A 178 29.82 21.36 -3.76
C GLN A 178 29.51 22.52 -2.82
N ALA A 179 28.27 23.04 -2.81
CA ALA A 179 27.91 24.18 -1.99
C ALA A 179 27.97 23.82 -0.49
N THR A 180 28.45 24.76 0.30
CA THR A 180 28.48 24.68 1.76
C THR A 180 27.09 24.95 2.33
N VAL A 181 26.84 24.51 3.58
CA VAL A 181 25.59 24.83 4.31
C VAL A 181 25.38 26.35 4.41
N ALA A 182 26.44 27.13 4.56
CA ALA A 182 26.37 28.61 4.62
C ALA A 182 25.86 29.18 3.29
N GLU A 183 26.43 28.76 2.16
CA GLU A 183 26.04 29.23 0.82
C GLU A 183 24.60 28.84 0.47
N LEU A 184 24.13 27.66 0.93
CA LEU A 184 22.75 27.24 0.78
C LEU A 184 21.80 28.11 1.62
N ARG A 185 22.20 28.53 2.82
CA ARG A 185 21.41 29.42 3.70
C ARG A 185 21.26 30.83 3.14
N ASP A 186 22.17 31.27 2.31
CA ASP A 186 22.10 32.59 1.64
C ASP A 186 21.02 32.67 0.55
N ILE A 187 20.31 31.58 0.32
CA ILE A 187 19.20 31.52 -0.63
C ILE A 187 17.91 31.84 0.12
N GLU A 188 17.11 32.73 -0.46
CA GLU A 188 15.77 33.07 0.03
C GLU A 188 14.92 31.79 0.21
N ASP A 189 14.19 31.70 1.29
CA ASP A 189 13.38 30.53 1.69
C ASP A 189 14.16 29.26 2.08
N ILE A 190 15.49 29.27 2.15
CA ILE A 190 16.29 28.18 2.70
C ILE A 190 16.77 28.51 4.12
N GLY A 191 16.00 28.09 5.11
CA GLY A 191 16.40 28.19 6.51
C GLY A 191 17.48 27.17 6.90
N PRO A 192 18.08 27.32 8.11
CA PRO A 192 19.20 26.48 8.58
C PRO A 192 18.94 24.97 8.47
N LYS A 193 17.78 24.50 8.95
CA LYS A 193 17.42 23.07 8.91
C LYS A 193 17.31 22.52 7.50
N ARG A 194 16.78 23.32 6.56
CA ARG A 194 16.65 22.91 5.16
C ARG A 194 18.00 22.88 4.46
N ALA A 195 18.87 23.87 4.70
CA ALA A 195 20.22 23.89 4.16
C ALA A 195 21.03 22.67 4.60
N GLU A 196 20.98 22.34 5.89
CA GLU A 196 21.62 21.15 6.45
C GLU A 196 21.07 19.86 5.85
N SER A 197 19.75 19.73 5.72
CA SER A 197 19.09 18.58 5.11
C SER A 197 19.50 18.39 3.64
N ILE A 198 19.55 19.47 2.85
CA ILE A 198 20.02 19.44 1.46
C ILE A 198 21.47 18.98 1.40
N TRP A 199 22.33 19.57 2.22
CA TRP A 199 23.75 19.25 2.26
C TRP A 199 23.99 17.79 2.64
N LEU A 200 23.34 17.30 3.70
CA LEU A 200 23.42 15.90 4.14
C LEU A 200 22.93 14.93 3.08
N THR A 201 21.85 15.25 2.37
CA THR A 201 21.34 14.42 1.28
C THR A 201 22.34 14.30 0.13
N LEU A 202 23.08 15.36 -0.16
CA LEU A 202 24.02 15.40 -1.28
C LEU A 202 25.42 14.88 -0.91
N ASN A 203 25.85 15.02 0.35
CA ASN A 203 27.23 14.79 0.80
C ASN A 203 27.34 13.77 1.94
N GLY A 204 26.23 13.36 2.54
CA GLY A 204 26.24 12.36 3.61
C GLY A 204 26.71 11.00 3.11
N SER A 205 27.58 10.34 3.88
CA SER A 205 27.97 8.96 3.60
C SER A 205 26.79 8.02 3.85
N HIS A 206 26.29 7.39 2.81
CA HIS A 206 25.37 6.27 2.94
C HIS A 206 26.18 5.02 3.30
N HIS A 207 26.47 4.85 4.60
CA HIS A 207 26.79 3.52 5.07
C HIS A 207 25.50 2.69 4.98
N GLN A 208 25.59 1.57 4.31
CA GLN A 208 24.57 0.52 4.40
C GLN A 208 24.69 -0.15 5.78
N ASP A 209 24.50 0.60 6.84
CA ASP A 209 24.18 0.08 8.17
C ASP A 209 22.66 -0.13 8.21
N GLY A 210 22.24 -1.14 7.52
CA GLY A 210 20.84 -1.47 7.39
C GLY A 210 20.74 -2.87 6.88
N GLU A 211 21.05 -3.84 7.71
CA GLU A 211 20.26 -5.05 7.75
C GLU A 211 18.80 -4.59 7.79
N GLY A 212 18.11 -4.71 6.65
CA GLY A 212 16.66 -4.68 6.65
C GLY A 212 16.20 -5.66 7.74
N PRO A 213 15.00 -5.49 8.36
CA PRO A 213 14.59 -6.27 9.51
C PRO A 213 14.82 -7.75 9.18
N MET A 214 15.85 -8.32 9.78
CA MET A 214 16.10 -9.75 9.77
C MET A 214 14.90 -10.36 10.51
N LEU A 215 13.96 -10.91 9.76
CA LEU A 215 13.00 -11.82 10.32
C LEU A 215 13.78 -13.09 10.69
N THR A 216 14.18 -13.17 11.94
CA THR A 216 14.67 -14.41 12.55
C THR A 216 13.51 -15.39 12.51
N ILE A 217 13.56 -16.30 11.56
CA ILE A 217 12.72 -17.49 11.57
C ILE A 217 13.47 -18.44 12.51
N GLU A 218 13.06 -18.45 13.78
CA GLU A 218 13.47 -19.53 14.67
C GLU A 218 12.84 -20.84 14.14
N ASN A 219 13.71 -21.86 14.01
CA ASN A 219 13.41 -23.21 13.55
C ASN A 219 12.41 -23.93 14.45
#